data_cdd6e3adb86f41a9990f286d34b88560
#
_entry.id   cdd6e3adb86f41a9990f286d34b88560
#
_cell.length_a   1.000
_cell.length_b   1.000
_cell.length_c   1.000
_cell.angle_alpha   90.00
_cell.angle_beta   90.00
_cell.angle_gamma   90.00
#
_symmetry.space_group_name_H-M   'P 1'
#
loop_
_entity.id
_entity.type
_entity.pdbx_description
1 polymer ?
#
loop_
_entity_poly.entity_id
_entity_poly.type
_entity_poly.pdbx_seq_one_letter_code
_entity_poly.pdbx_strand_id
1 'polypeptide(L)'
;MKKVIVTGGTGFVAGWVIVEFLKAGYEVSTSVRSMKKTDRLEKEIAGAVSKEEMGNLSFFEADLTSDKNWVENIKGADGVIHVASPMGNGTQSVEELVTVAKNGTLTVLNAAKKAGVKRVVMTSSQAASTPESNSTETLDESFWTDINNPDLDPYRISKVESERAAWKFAEENDLELTTILPGAIFGPILSDKAVSSNGVLLRLLNGMPMTPHVPLEISDVRDLAHLHRLAFENPQAIGKRYLAASQTLTMAEIEKVYQTNFPYKKIKIRQAPNWTLKIAARFVPELRALVPMLDRKYHHTTVAAENDLGWTQHKPEDTVLDAAKMLIKLGVDK
;
A
#
# COMPACT_ATOMS: atom_id res chain seq x y z
N MET A 1 -6.45 27.52 1.81
CA MET A 1 -6.56 26.09 1.40
C MET A 1 -5.60 25.31 2.29
N LYS A 2 -5.97 24.12 2.77
CA LYS A 2 -5.05 23.26 3.51
C LYS A 2 -4.05 22.61 2.55
N LYS A 3 -2.80 22.46 2.99
CA LYS A 3 -1.72 21.88 2.20
C LYS A 3 -1.24 20.58 2.82
N VAL A 4 -1.11 19.54 2.01
CA VAL A 4 -0.54 18.25 2.41
C VAL A 4 0.66 17.85 1.56
N ILE A 5 1.61 17.17 2.19
CA ILE A 5 2.75 16.55 1.51
C ILE A 5 2.46 15.08 1.33
N VAL A 6 2.46 14.59 0.09
CA VAL A 6 2.35 13.15 -0.21
C VAL A 6 3.71 12.63 -0.66
N THR A 7 4.27 11.65 0.04
CA THR A 7 5.58 11.12 -0.35
C THR A 7 5.46 10.03 -1.41
N GLY A 8 6.39 10.03 -2.39
CA GLY A 8 6.51 8.97 -3.40
C GLY A 8 5.45 9.00 -4.50
N GLY A 9 5.14 10.18 -5.04
CA GLY A 9 4.05 10.44 -5.98
C GLY A 9 3.99 9.55 -7.22
N THR A 10 5.12 8.95 -7.64
CA THR A 10 5.14 8.00 -8.77
C THR A 10 4.67 6.58 -8.42
N GLY A 11 4.27 6.33 -7.15
CA GLY A 11 3.79 5.04 -6.68
C GLY A 11 2.29 4.85 -6.92
N PHE A 12 1.85 3.60 -7.02
CA PHE A 12 0.44 3.24 -7.24
C PHE A 12 -0.49 3.83 -6.17
N VAL A 13 -0.19 3.59 -4.89
CA VAL A 13 -0.99 4.10 -3.77
C VAL A 13 -0.91 5.63 -3.68
N ALA A 14 0.31 6.19 -3.78
CA ALA A 14 0.51 7.63 -3.71
C ALA A 14 -0.26 8.39 -4.79
N GLY A 15 -0.35 7.85 -6.01
CA GLY A 15 -1.15 8.44 -7.07
C GLY A 15 -2.62 8.60 -6.69
N TRP A 16 -3.23 7.56 -6.11
CA TRP A 16 -4.61 7.62 -5.64
C TRP A 16 -4.80 8.51 -4.40
N VAL A 17 -3.83 8.52 -3.49
CA VAL A 17 -3.84 9.47 -2.36
C VAL A 17 -3.80 10.91 -2.85
N ILE A 18 -2.95 11.22 -3.85
CA ILE A 18 -2.93 12.56 -4.48
C ILE A 18 -4.30 12.90 -5.07
N VAL A 19 -4.90 11.99 -5.86
CA VAL A 19 -6.24 12.18 -6.46
C VAL A 19 -7.28 12.46 -5.38
N GLU A 20 -7.29 11.69 -4.28
CA GLU A 20 -8.24 11.82 -3.19
C GLU A 20 -8.14 13.20 -2.51
N PHE A 21 -6.92 13.64 -2.17
CA PHE A 21 -6.73 14.94 -1.53
C PHE A 21 -7.00 16.13 -2.47
N LEU A 22 -6.65 16.03 -3.76
CA LEU A 22 -6.99 17.06 -4.75
C LEU A 22 -8.50 17.22 -4.88
N LYS A 23 -9.26 16.11 -5.00
CA LYS A 23 -10.73 16.12 -5.06
C LYS A 23 -11.37 16.69 -3.79
N ALA A 24 -10.72 16.53 -2.65
CA ALA A 24 -11.16 17.11 -1.38
C ALA A 24 -10.78 18.60 -1.23
N GLY A 25 -10.16 19.22 -2.25
CA GLY A 25 -9.84 20.64 -2.28
C GLY A 25 -8.55 21.02 -1.54
N TYR A 26 -7.63 20.08 -1.36
CA TYR A 26 -6.31 20.35 -0.77
C TYR A 26 -5.31 20.84 -1.83
N GLU A 27 -4.36 21.67 -1.40
CA GLU A 27 -3.08 21.83 -2.10
C GLU A 27 -2.23 20.60 -1.80
N VAL A 28 -1.75 19.92 -2.84
CA VAL A 28 -0.93 18.72 -2.71
C VAL A 28 0.45 18.98 -3.28
N SER A 29 1.49 18.80 -2.46
CA SER A 29 2.87 18.78 -2.93
C SER A 29 3.42 17.36 -2.77
N THR A 30 3.99 16.79 -3.84
CA THR A 30 4.42 15.40 -3.80
C THR A 30 5.89 15.24 -4.16
N SER A 31 6.57 14.34 -3.41
CA SER A 31 7.96 14.03 -3.67
C SER A 31 8.12 13.08 -4.85
N VAL A 32 9.10 13.34 -5.69
CA VAL A 32 9.57 12.47 -6.77
C VAL A 32 11.09 12.32 -6.67
N ARG A 33 11.64 11.14 -7.03
CA ARG A 33 13.10 10.93 -7.04
C ARG A 33 13.81 11.65 -8.18
N SER A 34 13.07 12.13 -9.17
CA SER A 34 13.60 12.91 -10.29
C SER A 34 12.47 13.71 -10.93
N MET A 35 12.67 14.99 -11.13
CA MET A 35 11.74 15.91 -11.80
C MET A 35 11.43 15.49 -13.25
N LYS A 36 12.30 14.70 -13.88
CA LYS A 36 12.04 14.15 -15.24
C LYS A 36 10.80 13.27 -15.34
N LYS A 37 10.20 12.88 -14.21
CA LYS A 37 9.00 12.02 -14.15
C LYS A 37 7.71 12.81 -13.95
N THR A 38 7.76 14.12 -13.72
CA THR A 38 6.59 14.93 -13.38
C THR A 38 5.59 15.04 -14.52
N ASP A 39 6.03 15.29 -15.75
CA ASP A 39 5.14 15.41 -16.92
C ASP A 39 4.28 14.15 -17.13
N ARG A 40 4.85 12.99 -16.84
CA ARG A 40 4.12 11.73 -16.89
C ARG A 40 3.09 11.64 -15.75
N LEU A 41 3.52 11.93 -14.54
CA LEU A 41 2.67 11.86 -13.36
C LEU A 41 1.51 12.87 -13.46
N GLU A 42 1.75 14.07 -13.98
CA GLU A 42 0.70 15.04 -14.27
C GLU A 42 -0.38 14.47 -15.20
N LYS A 43 0.03 13.82 -16.29
CA LYS A 43 -0.91 13.19 -17.24
C LYS A 43 -1.70 12.04 -16.60
N GLU A 44 -1.05 11.25 -15.75
CA GLU A 44 -1.67 10.16 -15.00
C GLU A 44 -2.75 10.69 -14.03
N ILE A 45 -2.44 11.72 -13.26
CA ILE A 45 -3.36 12.35 -12.31
C ILE A 45 -4.49 13.12 -13.03
N ALA A 46 -4.17 13.87 -14.09
CA ALA A 46 -5.14 14.65 -14.87
C ALA A 46 -6.26 13.80 -15.47
N GLY A 47 -6.03 12.49 -15.68
CA GLY A 47 -7.08 11.56 -16.10
C GLY A 47 -8.13 11.24 -15.03
N ALA A 48 -7.86 11.60 -13.76
CA ALA A 48 -8.69 11.25 -12.62
C ALA A 48 -9.26 12.47 -11.87
N VAL A 49 -8.80 13.69 -12.18
CA VAL A 49 -9.21 14.95 -11.53
C VAL A 49 -9.57 16.02 -12.56
N SER A 50 -10.24 17.08 -12.16
CA SER A 50 -10.55 18.24 -13.01
C SER A 50 -9.30 19.11 -13.24
N LYS A 51 -9.39 20.01 -14.25
CA LYS A 51 -8.32 20.97 -14.53
C LYS A 51 -8.08 21.95 -13.37
N GLU A 52 -9.12 22.32 -12.63
CA GLU A 52 -9.04 23.19 -11.45
C GLU A 52 -8.28 22.47 -10.32
N GLU A 53 -8.65 21.21 -10.02
CA GLU A 53 -7.98 20.39 -9.02
C GLU A 53 -6.51 20.16 -9.37
N MET A 54 -6.18 19.95 -10.65
CA MET A 54 -4.79 19.84 -11.12
C MET A 54 -3.95 21.11 -10.84
N GLY A 55 -4.55 22.28 -10.82
CA GLY A 55 -3.86 23.53 -10.47
C GLY A 55 -3.32 23.56 -9.03
N ASN A 56 -3.79 22.66 -8.17
CA ASN A 56 -3.37 22.54 -6.78
C ASN A 56 -2.27 21.47 -6.56
N LEU A 57 -1.74 20.86 -7.63
CA LEU A 57 -0.68 19.86 -7.55
C LEU A 57 0.69 20.49 -7.83
N SER A 58 1.66 20.20 -6.97
CA SER A 58 3.06 20.58 -7.13
C SER A 58 4.00 19.42 -6.83
N PHE A 59 5.24 19.52 -7.31
CA PHE A 59 6.26 18.48 -7.19
C PHE A 59 7.54 19.02 -6.61
N PHE A 60 8.26 18.18 -5.87
CA PHE A 60 9.62 18.45 -5.44
C PHE A 60 10.48 17.19 -5.52
N GLU A 61 11.78 17.39 -5.74
CA GLU A 61 12.73 16.28 -5.79
C GLU A 61 13.21 15.93 -4.38
N ALA A 62 13.00 14.69 -3.94
CA ALA A 62 13.52 14.15 -2.69
C ALA A 62 13.64 12.63 -2.74
N ASP A 63 14.59 12.08 -1.99
CA ASP A 63 14.83 10.64 -1.86
C ASP A 63 14.85 10.25 -0.38
N LEU A 64 14.28 9.09 -0.03
CA LEU A 64 14.24 8.57 1.33
C LEU A 64 15.64 8.24 1.91
N THR A 65 16.62 8.10 1.04
CA THR A 65 18.03 7.83 1.42
C THR A 65 18.83 9.10 1.68
N SER A 66 18.21 10.28 1.60
CA SER A 66 18.86 11.58 1.77
C SER A 66 17.95 12.55 2.51
N ASP A 67 18.53 13.37 3.39
CA ASP A 67 17.81 14.44 4.10
C ASP A 67 17.51 15.69 3.23
N LYS A 68 18.07 15.73 2.02
CA LYS A 68 17.95 16.90 1.15
C LYS A 68 16.51 17.13 0.71
N ASN A 69 16.13 18.40 0.64
CA ASN A 69 14.88 18.92 0.08
C ASN A 69 13.60 18.55 0.88
N TRP A 70 13.71 17.82 1.99
CA TRP A 70 12.52 17.45 2.75
C TRP A 70 12.00 18.60 3.61
N VAL A 71 12.84 19.20 4.45
CA VAL A 71 12.42 20.20 5.45
C VAL A 71 11.79 21.41 4.79
N GLU A 72 12.45 21.99 3.78
CA GLU A 72 11.98 23.18 3.05
C GLU A 72 10.67 22.94 2.32
N ASN A 73 10.44 21.73 1.77
CA ASN A 73 9.22 21.41 1.04
C ASN A 73 8.06 21.00 1.96
N ILE A 74 8.35 20.48 3.17
CA ILE A 74 7.33 20.17 4.19
C ILE A 74 6.91 21.43 4.95
N LYS A 75 7.78 22.42 5.06
CA LYS A 75 7.50 23.64 5.82
C LYS A 75 6.22 24.35 5.34
N GLY A 76 5.34 24.65 6.29
CA GLY A 76 4.07 25.31 6.03
C GLY A 76 2.94 24.39 5.54
N ALA A 77 3.17 23.08 5.48
CA ALA A 77 2.10 22.12 5.25
C ALA A 77 1.32 21.86 6.54
N ASP A 78 0.03 21.51 6.39
CA ASP A 78 -0.84 21.08 7.51
C ASP A 78 -0.53 19.65 7.95
N GLY A 79 0.11 18.84 7.08
CA GLY A 79 0.57 17.51 7.45
C GLY A 79 1.26 16.75 6.31
N VAL A 80 1.73 15.54 6.68
CA VAL A 80 2.44 14.64 5.77
C VAL A 80 1.70 13.32 5.65
N ILE A 81 1.44 12.90 4.43
CA ILE A 81 0.93 11.56 4.10
C ILE A 81 2.12 10.75 3.57
N HIS A 82 2.69 9.94 4.45
CA HIS A 82 3.90 9.18 4.14
C HIS A 82 3.57 7.82 3.53
N VAL A 83 3.51 7.78 2.21
CA VAL A 83 3.19 6.57 1.41
C VAL A 83 4.45 5.87 0.90
N ALA A 84 5.49 6.62 0.65
CA ALA A 84 6.74 6.09 0.10
C ALA A 84 7.37 5.05 1.03
N SER A 85 7.71 3.91 0.49
CA SER A 85 8.47 2.87 1.18
C SER A 85 9.36 2.14 0.19
N PRO A 86 10.62 1.86 0.53
CA PRO A 86 11.45 0.99 -0.30
C PRO A 86 10.91 -0.44 -0.26
N MET A 87 10.62 -0.98 -1.45
CA MET A 87 10.05 -2.34 -1.58
C MET A 87 11.14 -3.42 -1.65
N GLY A 88 12.41 -3.02 -1.73
CA GLY A 88 13.51 -3.94 -2.05
C GLY A 88 13.45 -4.44 -3.51
N ASN A 89 14.52 -5.07 -3.93
CA ASN A 89 14.64 -5.68 -5.27
C ASN A 89 14.75 -7.22 -5.22
N GLY A 90 14.50 -7.82 -4.04
CA GLY A 90 14.57 -9.27 -3.82
C GLY A 90 15.99 -9.84 -3.64
N THR A 91 17.03 -9.01 -3.79
CA THR A 91 18.44 -9.44 -3.62
C THR A 91 19.10 -8.91 -2.34
N GLN A 92 18.43 -8.02 -1.62
CA GLN A 92 18.92 -7.39 -0.39
C GLN A 92 18.84 -8.35 0.79
N SER A 93 19.81 -8.25 1.70
CA SER A 93 19.73 -8.93 2.99
C SER A 93 18.58 -8.37 3.84
N VAL A 94 18.16 -9.11 4.86
CA VAL A 94 17.15 -8.64 5.84
C VAL A 94 17.59 -7.32 6.46
N GLU A 95 18.85 -7.26 6.92
CA GLU A 95 19.44 -6.10 7.58
C GLU A 95 19.45 -4.85 6.67
N GLU A 96 19.86 -5.01 5.41
CA GLU A 96 19.86 -3.93 4.42
C GLU A 96 18.45 -3.40 4.18
N LEU A 97 17.48 -4.30 3.98
CA LEU A 97 16.08 -3.91 3.71
C LEU A 97 15.47 -3.20 4.93
N VAL A 98 15.68 -3.75 6.13
CA VAL A 98 15.22 -3.14 7.39
C VAL A 98 15.85 -1.76 7.59
N THR A 99 17.16 -1.65 7.41
CA THR A 99 17.89 -0.39 7.58
C THR A 99 17.37 0.67 6.62
N VAL A 100 17.23 0.36 5.35
CA VAL A 100 16.75 1.32 4.34
C VAL A 100 15.30 1.72 4.59
N ALA A 101 14.43 0.78 4.95
CA ALA A 101 13.02 1.06 5.21
C ALA A 101 12.83 1.92 6.49
N LYS A 102 13.51 1.55 7.57
CA LYS A 102 13.49 2.28 8.85
C LYS A 102 14.06 3.69 8.70
N ASN A 103 15.26 3.82 8.10
CA ASN A 103 15.88 5.11 7.93
C ASN A 103 15.07 6.02 7.00
N GLY A 104 14.50 5.48 5.91
CA GLY A 104 13.64 6.24 5.01
C GLY A 104 12.40 6.80 5.71
N THR A 105 11.79 6.01 6.59
CA THR A 105 10.67 6.48 7.43
C THR A 105 11.13 7.59 8.38
N LEU A 106 12.22 7.37 9.10
CA LEU A 106 12.75 8.35 10.05
C LEU A 106 13.23 9.65 9.37
N THR A 107 13.74 9.59 8.14
CA THR A 107 14.09 10.78 7.33
C THR A 107 12.87 11.70 7.17
N VAL A 108 11.71 11.15 6.79
CA VAL A 108 10.49 11.96 6.59
C VAL A 108 9.93 12.48 7.91
N LEU A 109 9.87 11.64 8.96
CA LEU A 109 9.37 12.05 10.27
C LEU A 109 10.24 13.14 10.91
N ASN A 110 11.57 13.00 10.81
CA ASN A 110 12.52 14.00 11.29
C ASN A 110 12.39 15.33 10.52
N ALA A 111 12.15 15.26 9.21
CA ALA A 111 11.92 16.45 8.41
C ALA A 111 10.59 17.13 8.79
N ALA A 112 9.51 16.38 9.02
CA ALA A 112 8.25 16.90 9.51
C ALA A 112 8.42 17.63 10.86
N LYS A 113 9.11 17.00 11.82
CA LYS A 113 9.47 17.62 13.10
C LYS A 113 10.25 18.93 12.91
N LYS A 114 11.31 18.91 12.11
CA LYS A 114 12.17 20.09 11.85
C LYS A 114 11.40 21.20 11.15
N ALA A 115 10.42 20.88 10.31
CA ALA A 115 9.53 21.82 9.62
C ALA A 115 8.40 22.35 10.51
N GLY A 116 8.24 21.84 11.73
CA GLY A 116 7.16 22.20 12.65
C GLY A 116 5.79 21.59 12.29
N VAL A 117 5.77 20.54 11.47
CA VAL A 117 4.55 19.85 11.05
C VAL A 117 4.36 18.63 11.94
N LYS A 118 3.28 18.60 12.74
CA LYS A 118 3.00 17.53 13.70
C LYS A 118 2.20 16.38 13.12
N ARG A 119 1.24 16.66 12.24
CA ARG A 119 0.31 15.65 11.74
C ARG A 119 0.93 14.78 10.66
N VAL A 120 1.00 13.47 10.90
CA VAL A 120 1.54 12.49 9.96
C VAL A 120 0.62 11.29 9.87
N VAL A 121 0.24 10.91 8.64
CA VAL A 121 -0.45 9.64 8.35
C VAL A 121 0.50 8.79 7.52
N MET A 122 0.84 7.60 8.01
CA MET A 122 1.84 6.72 7.39
C MET A 122 1.18 5.45 6.86
N THR A 123 1.49 5.07 5.62
CA THR A 123 1.17 3.76 5.08
C THR A 123 2.14 2.71 5.64
N SER A 124 1.63 1.86 6.53
CA SER A 124 2.31 0.65 7.00
C SER A 124 1.89 -0.56 6.15
N SER A 125 1.62 -1.70 6.78
CA SER A 125 1.15 -2.92 6.11
C SER A 125 0.59 -3.91 7.13
N GLN A 126 -0.38 -4.74 6.75
CA GLN A 126 -0.77 -5.93 7.51
C GLN A 126 0.40 -6.91 7.75
N ALA A 127 1.51 -6.74 7.02
CA ALA A 127 2.76 -7.43 7.34
C ALA A 127 3.26 -7.16 8.77
N ALA A 128 2.89 -6.02 9.37
CA ALA A 128 3.18 -5.70 10.78
C ALA A 128 2.12 -6.25 11.77
N SER A 129 1.11 -6.96 11.25
CA SER A 129 0.05 -7.61 12.03
C SER A 129 -0.13 -9.08 11.56
N THR A 130 0.96 -9.78 11.29
CA THR A 130 0.95 -11.18 10.82
C THR A 130 1.23 -12.12 11.99
N PRO A 131 0.30 -13.02 12.37
CA PRO A 131 0.52 -14.00 13.42
C PRO A 131 1.30 -15.21 12.90
N GLU A 132 1.46 -16.23 13.73
CA GLU A 132 1.97 -17.54 13.29
C GLU A 132 1.07 -18.16 12.22
N SER A 133 1.68 -18.96 11.33
CA SER A 133 1.00 -19.51 10.14
C SER A 133 -0.19 -20.40 10.43
N ASN A 134 -0.27 -20.98 11.63
CA ASN A 134 -1.36 -21.86 12.09
C ASN A 134 -2.49 -21.13 12.84
N SER A 135 -2.38 -19.81 13.05
CA SER A 135 -3.40 -19.02 13.74
C SER A 135 -4.74 -19.04 12.99
N THR A 136 -5.83 -19.03 13.75
CA THR A 136 -7.21 -18.94 13.25
C THR A 136 -7.93 -17.73 13.86
N GLU A 137 -7.18 -16.83 14.47
CA GLU A 137 -7.72 -15.67 15.19
C GLU A 137 -8.23 -14.58 14.26
N THR A 138 -9.15 -13.77 14.76
CA THR A 138 -9.46 -12.47 14.18
C THR A 138 -8.62 -11.43 14.88
N LEU A 139 -7.78 -10.74 14.12
CA LEU A 139 -6.79 -9.79 14.61
C LEU A 139 -7.32 -8.37 14.48
N ASP A 140 -7.08 -7.57 15.49
CA ASP A 140 -7.33 -6.14 15.52
C ASP A 140 -6.01 -5.33 15.50
N GLU A 141 -6.13 -4.03 15.65
CA GLU A 141 -5.02 -3.09 15.60
C GLU A 141 -4.00 -3.24 16.74
N SER A 142 -4.36 -3.93 17.82
CA SER A 142 -3.46 -4.16 18.96
C SER A 142 -2.41 -5.24 18.69
N PHE A 143 -2.67 -6.10 17.69
CA PHE A 143 -1.76 -7.19 17.35
C PHE A 143 -0.49 -6.69 16.63
N TRP A 144 0.66 -7.22 17.04
CA TRP A 144 1.94 -6.99 16.41
C TRP A 144 2.64 -8.30 16.04
N THR A 145 3.14 -8.37 14.82
CA THR A 145 3.99 -9.49 14.38
C THR A 145 5.19 -9.65 15.30
N ASP A 146 5.44 -10.87 15.76
CA ASP A 146 6.68 -11.23 16.45
C ASP A 146 7.81 -11.39 15.43
N ILE A 147 8.79 -10.50 15.46
CA ILE A 147 9.94 -10.51 14.53
C ILE A 147 10.87 -11.70 14.71
N ASN A 148 10.75 -12.46 15.82
CA ASN A 148 11.54 -13.67 16.08
C ASN A 148 10.90 -14.91 15.41
N ASN A 149 9.71 -14.78 14.81
CA ASN A 149 9.09 -15.88 14.08
C ASN A 149 9.95 -16.24 12.85
N PRO A 150 10.49 -17.49 12.79
CA PRO A 150 11.41 -17.91 11.73
C PRO A 150 10.75 -18.01 10.34
N ASP A 151 9.42 -18.00 10.27
CA ASP A 151 8.66 -18.07 9.02
C ASP A 151 8.50 -16.70 8.34
N LEU A 152 8.97 -15.61 8.97
CA LEU A 152 8.86 -14.29 8.40
C LEU A 152 9.85 -14.06 7.25
N ASP A 153 9.34 -13.48 6.17
CA ASP A 153 10.19 -12.97 5.10
C ASP A 153 10.78 -11.59 5.45
N PRO A 154 11.88 -11.19 4.78
CA PRO A 154 12.55 -9.90 5.02
C PRO A 154 11.63 -8.68 4.92
N TYR A 155 10.63 -8.74 4.04
CA TYR A 155 9.69 -7.64 3.85
C TYR A 155 8.81 -7.43 5.10
N ARG A 156 8.27 -8.52 5.68
CA ARG A 156 7.47 -8.44 6.91
C ARG A 156 8.28 -7.85 8.06
N ILE A 157 9.50 -8.33 8.26
CA ILE A 157 10.41 -7.80 9.29
C ILE A 157 10.65 -6.31 9.07
N SER A 158 10.94 -5.89 7.84
CA SER A 158 11.17 -4.47 7.52
C SER A 158 9.97 -3.58 7.82
N LYS A 159 8.74 -4.06 7.59
CA LYS A 159 7.52 -3.31 7.89
C LYS A 159 7.26 -3.18 9.38
N VAL A 160 7.46 -4.25 10.16
CA VAL A 160 7.36 -4.19 11.63
C VAL A 160 8.35 -3.19 12.20
N GLU A 161 9.62 -3.30 11.81
CA GLU A 161 10.69 -2.45 12.32
C GLU A 161 10.51 -0.97 11.94
N SER A 162 10.07 -0.70 10.70
CA SER A 162 9.77 0.66 10.26
C SER A 162 8.61 1.28 11.03
N GLU A 163 7.53 0.52 11.24
CA GLU A 163 6.36 1.02 11.96
C GLU A 163 6.67 1.24 13.44
N ARG A 164 7.35 0.29 14.11
CA ARG A 164 7.80 0.46 15.50
C ARG A 164 8.71 1.66 15.67
N ALA A 165 9.64 1.87 14.71
CA ALA A 165 10.53 3.03 14.75
C ALA A 165 9.74 4.35 14.54
N ALA A 166 8.72 4.36 13.70
CA ALA A 166 7.86 5.52 13.51
C ALA A 166 7.09 5.87 14.79
N TRP A 167 6.49 4.90 15.45
CA TRP A 167 5.78 5.09 16.71
C TRP A 167 6.68 5.61 17.81
N LYS A 168 7.86 4.97 18.00
CA LYS A 168 8.84 5.44 18.97
C LYS A 168 9.27 6.88 18.70
N PHE A 169 9.58 7.21 17.44
CA PHE A 169 9.98 8.57 17.07
C PHE A 169 8.85 9.57 17.32
N ALA A 170 7.60 9.21 17.00
CA ALA A 170 6.44 10.08 17.20
C ALA A 170 6.21 10.40 18.69
N GLU A 171 6.29 9.39 19.55
CA GLU A 171 6.19 9.55 20.99
C GLU A 171 7.28 10.47 21.56
N GLU A 172 8.56 10.22 21.19
CA GLU A 172 9.71 11.01 21.66
C GLU A 172 9.70 12.46 21.15
N ASN A 173 8.92 12.78 20.11
CA ASN A 173 8.96 14.07 19.41
C ASN A 173 7.59 14.78 19.30
N ASP A 174 6.57 14.30 20.01
CA ASP A 174 5.22 14.89 20.03
C ASP A 174 4.61 15.04 18.62
N LEU A 175 4.78 14.01 17.78
CA LEU A 175 4.12 13.92 16.47
C LEU A 175 2.75 13.24 16.59
N GLU A 176 1.80 13.77 15.88
CA GLU A 176 0.43 13.25 15.76
C GLU A 176 0.38 12.16 14.68
N LEU A 177 0.97 10.99 14.99
CA LEU A 177 1.07 9.87 14.05
C LEU A 177 -0.23 9.06 14.01
N THR A 178 -0.59 8.63 12.80
CA THR A 178 -1.54 7.54 12.52
C THR A 178 -0.89 6.59 11.54
N THR A 179 -1.04 5.27 11.72
CA THR A 179 -0.58 4.29 10.73
C THR A 179 -1.76 3.54 10.12
N ILE A 180 -1.68 3.29 8.81
CA ILE A 180 -2.70 2.55 8.05
C ILE A 180 -2.04 1.27 7.52
N LEU A 181 -2.67 0.13 7.79
CA LEU A 181 -2.15 -1.19 7.52
C LEU A 181 -2.95 -1.89 6.42
N PRO A 182 -2.65 -1.66 5.13
CA PRO A 182 -3.31 -2.35 4.04
C PRO A 182 -2.88 -3.82 3.93
N GLY A 183 -3.78 -4.63 3.37
CA GLY A 183 -3.52 -5.98 2.89
C GLY A 183 -2.91 -5.99 1.49
N ALA A 184 -3.39 -6.89 0.63
CA ALA A 184 -3.04 -6.91 -0.79
C ALA A 184 -3.75 -5.76 -1.52
N ILE A 185 -3.00 -4.74 -1.91
CA ILE A 185 -3.56 -3.52 -2.51
C ILE A 185 -3.80 -3.75 -3.99
N PHE A 186 -5.06 -3.72 -4.41
CA PHE A 186 -5.48 -3.82 -5.81
C PHE A 186 -6.43 -2.67 -6.18
N GLY A 187 -6.78 -2.58 -7.45
CA GLY A 187 -7.73 -1.61 -7.96
C GLY A 187 -7.27 -0.98 -9.28
N PRO A 188 -8.02 -0.02 -9.82
CA PRO A 188 -7.70 0.60 -11.09
C PRO A 188 -6.35 1.33 -11.04
N ILE A 189 -5.54 1.13 -12.08
CA ILE A 189 -4.26 1.83 -12.25
C ILE A 189 -4.48 3.16 -12.99
N LEU A 190 -3.71 4.19 -12.64
CA LEU A 190 -3.79 5.49 -13.31
C LEU A 190 -3.01 5.52 -14.64
N SER A 191 -2.05 4.58 -14.83
CA SER A 191 -1.30 4.43 -16.07
C SER A 191 -0.75 3.00 -16.24
N ASP A 192 -0.28 2.68 -17.44
CA ASP A 192 0.41 1.43 -17.77
C ASP A 192 1.72 1.21 -17.01
N LYS A 193 2.30 2.27 -16.44
CA LYS A 193 3.55 2.21 -15.65
C LYS A 193 3.29 2.01 -14.14
N ALA A 194 2.04 2.14 -13.69
CA ALA A 194 1.66 2.02 -12.28
C ALA A 194 1.05 0.65 -11.94
N VAL A 195 1.45 -0.42 -12.63
CA VAL A 195 0.89 -1.77 -12.45
C VAL A 195 1.09 -2.29 -11.03
N SER A 196 2.31 -2.13 -10.44
CA SER A 196 2.60 -2.48 -9.06
C SER A 196 2.07 -3.88 -8.66
N SER A 197 1.37 -4.00 -7.54
CA SER A 197 0.75 -5.24 -7.05
C SER A 197 -0.29 -5.85 -8.00
N ASN A 198 -0.93 -5.04 -8.87
CA ASN A 198 -1.83 -5.53 -9.91
C ASN A 198 -1.14 -6.46 -10.92
N GLY A 199 0.20 -6.57 -10.88
CA GLY A 199 0.93 -7.59 -11.65
C GLY A 199 0.49 -9.02 -11.33
N VAL A 200 0.01 -9.29 -10.11
CA VAL A 200 -0.60 -10.59 -9.76
C VAL A 200 -1.92 -10.75 -10.50
N LEU A 201 -2.79 -9.74 -10.48
CA LEU A 201 -4.07 -9.75 -11.19
C LEU A 201 -3.88 -9.89 -12.70
N LEU A 202 -2.87 -9.24 -13.27
CA LEU A 202 -2.52 -9.34 -14.68
C LEU A 202 -2.14 -10.77 -15.06
N ARG A 203 -1.37 -11.48 -14.24
CA ARG A 203 -1.02 -12.88 -14.46
C ARG A 203 -2.26 -13.78 -14.43
N LEU A 204 -3.16 -13.58 -13.45
CA LEU A 204 -4.42 -14.31 -13.35
C LEU A 204 -5.33 -14.03 -14.57
N LEU A 205 -5.43 -12.76 -15.00
CA LEU A 205 -6.22 -12.35 -16.17
C LEU A 205 -5.71 -12.97 -17.47
N ASN A 206 -4.41 -13.19 -17.59
CA ASN A 206 -3.77 -13.84 -18.75
C ASN A 206 -3.75 -15.37 -18.65
N GLY A 207 -4.33 -15.93 -17.59
CA GLY A 207 -4.47 -17.37 -17.41
C GLY A 207 -3.17 -18.03 -16.90
N MET A 208 -3.01 -18.08 -15.58
CA MET A 208 -1.93 -18.88 -14.99
C MET A 208 -2.15 -20.37 -15.24
N PRO A 209 -1.10 -21.17 -15.51
CA PRO A 209 -1.24 -22.61 -15.69
C PRO A 209 -1.85 -23.31 -14.47
N MET A 210 -1.47 -22.85 -13.26
CA MET A 210 -1.96 -23.31 -11.97
C MET A 210 -1.80 -22.19 -10.93
N THR A 211 -2.77 -22.05 -10.01
CA THR A 211 -2.74 -21.06 -8.93
C THR A 211 -2.57 -21.74 -7.57
N PRO A 212 -1.75 -21.21 -6.67
CA PRO A 212 -1.66 -21.69 -5.29
C PRO A 212 -2.91 -21.28 -4.49
N HIS A 213 -3.18 -22.03 -3.42
CA HIS A 213 -4.26 -21.69 -2.50
C HIS A 213 -3.79 -20.60 -1.50
N VAL A 214 -3.74 -19.37 -1.99
CA VAL A 214 -3.36 -18.18 -1.20
C VAL A 214 -4.58 -17.30 -1.05
N PRO A 215 -5.15 -17.20 0.16
CA PRO A 215 -6.18 -16.21 0.46
C PRO A 215 -5.52 -14.83 0.62
N LEU A 216 -6.08 -13.83 -0.07
CA LEU A 216 -5.60 -12.45 -0.07
C LEU A 216 -6.67 -11.57 0.58
N GLU A 217 -6.34 -10.91 1.68
CA GLU A 217 -7.17 -9.80 2.18
C GLU A 217 -6.92 -8.60 1.31
N ILE A 218 -7.98 -8.11 0.66
CA ILE A 218 -7.88 -7.13 -0.41
C ILE A 218 -8.17 -5.73 0.13
N SER A 219 -7.24 -4.81 -0.13
CA SER A 219 -7.46 -3.37 0.02
C SER A 219 -7.71 -2.77 -1.36
N ASP A 220 -8.87 -2.16 -1.58
CA ASP A 220 -9.06 -1.31 -2.76
C ASP A 220 -8.21 -0.04 -2.60
N VAL A 221 -7.44 0.29 -3.61
CA VAL A 221 -6.55 1.46 -3.58
C VAL A 221 -7.30 2.78 -3.40
N ARG A 222 -8.56 2.85 -3.86
CA ARG A 222 -9.43 4.04 -3.70
C ARG A 222 -9.90 4.18 -2.25
N ASP A 223 -10.32 3.08 -1.63
CA ASP A 223 -10.72 3.04 -0.22
C ASP A 223 -9.53 3.33 0.69
N LEU A 224 -8.38 2.79 0.33
CA LEU A 224 -7.14 3.04 1.03
C LEU A 224 -6.77 4.53 0.98
N ALA A 225 -6.86 5.17 -0.18
CA ALA A 225 -6.64 6.61 -0.32
C ALA A 225 -7.64 7.42 0.50
N HIS A 226 -8.91 7.02 0.47
CA HIS A 226 -9.97 7.64 1.28
C HIS A 226 -9.69 7.51 2.78
N LEU A 227 -9.25 6.33 3.25
CA LEU A 227 -8.89 6.11 4.65
C LEU A 227 -7.73 7.02 5.09
N HIS A 228 -6.72 7.26 4.23
CA HIS A 228 -5.65 8.22 4.54
C HIS A 228 -6.20 9.63 4.77
N ARG A 229 -7.16 10.08 3.95
CA ARG A 229 -7.78 11.39 4.13
C ARG A 229 -8.64 11.45 5.39
N LEU A 230 -9.51 10.48 5.61
CA LEU A 230 -10.32 10.42 6.83
C LEU A 230 -9.46 10.41 8.09
N ALA A 231 -8.40 9.60 8.10
CA ALA A 231 -7.45 9.55 9.21
C ALA A 231 -6.73 10.89 9.40
N PHE A 232 -6.37 11.58 8.32
CA PHE A 232 -5.74 12.90 8.39
C PHE A 232 -6.69 13.97 8.98
N GLU A 233 -7.94 13.97 8.54
CA GLU A 233 -8.93 14.97 8.91
C GLU A 233 -9.50 14.80 10.33
N ASN A 234 -9.49 13.56 10.86
CA ASN A 234 -10.11 13.23 12.13
C ASN A 234 -9.07 13.20 13.28
N PRO A 235 -9.19 14.11 14.29
CA PRO A 235 -8.31 14.08 15.46
C PRO A 235 -8.37 12.78 16.27
N GLN A 236 -9.48 12.03 16.23
CA GLN A 236 -9.59 10.74 16.91
C GLN A 236 -8.65 9.67 16.35
N ALA A 237 -8.12 9.87 15.14
CA ALA A 237 -7.15 8.96 14.52
C ALA A 237 -5.72 9.15 15.06
N ILE A 238 -5.45 10.24 15.78
CA ILE A 238 -4.12 10.51 16.34
C ILE A 238 -3.76 9.43 17.37
N GLY A 239 -2.56 8.87 17.25
CA GLY A 239 -2.08 7.81 18.14
C GLY A 239 -2.66 6.43 17.84
N LYS A 240 -3.34 6.23 16.70
CA LYS A 240 -3.98 4.97 16.34
C LYS A 240 -3.38 4.32 15.10
N ARG A 241 -3.48 2.99 15.07
CA ARG A 241 -3.31 2.14 13.89
C ARG A 241 -4.69 1.87 13.28
N TYR A 242 -4.78 1.63 11.97
CA TYR A 242 -6.00 1.18 11.31
C TYR A 242 -5.68 0.09 10.30
N LEU A 243 -6.29 -1.06 10.46
CA LEU A 243 -6.31 -2.13 9.47
C LEU A 243 -7.22 -1.73 8.30
N ALA A 244 -6.75 -1.95 7.07
CA ALA A 244 -7.42 -1.47 5.86
C ALA A 244 -7.79 -2.61 4.90
N ALA A 245 -7.96 -3.83 5.40
CA ALA A 245 -8.53 -4.96 4.67
C ALA A 245 -9.00 -6.03 5.66
N SER A 246 -10.20 -6.56 5.42
CA SER A 246 -10.79 -7.68 6.18
C SER A 246 -11.48 -8.68 5.26
N GLN A 247 -11.70 -8.35 3.98
CA GLN A 247 -12.38 -9.19 3.01
C GLN A 247 -11.38 -9.95 2.15
N THR A 248 -11.59 -11.25 2.01
CA THR A 248 -10.63 -12.18 1.39
C THR A 248 -11.16 -12.76 0.09
N LEU A 249 -10.30 -12.83 -0.93
CA LEU A 249 -10.45 -13.70 -2.08
C LEU A 249 -9.22 -14.58 -2.26
N THR A 250 -9.42 -15.84 -2.62
CA THR A 250 -8.36 -16.70 -3.12
C THR A 250 -8.05 -16.36 -4.57
N MET A 251 -6.85 -16.70 -5.04
CA MET A 251 -6.49 -16.51 -6.45
C MET A 251 -7.48 -17.22 -7.40
N ALA A 252 -7.99 -18.40 -7.03
CA ALA A 252 -8.98 -19.14 -7.82
C ALA A 252 -10.34 -18.42 -7.90
N GLU A 253 -10.76 -17.76 -6.81
CA GLU A 253 -11.98 -16.94 -6.81
C GLU A 253 -11.80 -15.69 -7.69
N ILE A 254 -10.63 -15.07 -7.68
CA ILE A 254 -10.31 -13.97 -8.61
C ILE A 254 -10.38 -14.46 -10.07
N GLU A 255 -9.79 -15.62 -10.39
CA GLU A 255 -9.89 -16.24 -11.73
C GLU A 255 -11.35 -16.49 -12.11
N LYS A 256 -12.21 -16.91 -11.17
CA LYS A 256 -13.64 -17.13 -11.41
C LYS A 256 -14.36 -15.81 -11.74
N VAL A 257 -14.05 -14.71 -11.05
CA VAL A 257 -14.54 -13.37 -11.40
C VAL A 257 -14.16 -13.03 -12.84
N TYR A 258 -12.91 -13.25 -13.22
CA TYR A 258 -12.43 -12.95 -14.56
C TYR A 258 -13.01 -13.87 -15.62
N GLN A 259 -13.15 -15.17 -15.35
CA GLN A 259 -13.78 -16.14 -16.27
C GLN A 259 -15.21 -15.74 -16.59
N THR A 260 -15.97 -15.26 -15.59
CA THR A 260 -17.35 -14.83 -15.76
C THR A 260 -17.45 -13.53 -16.56
N ASN A 261 -16.58 -12.56 -16.32
CA ASN A 261 -16.67 -11.22 -16.90
C ASN A 261 -15.90 -11.06 -18.23
N PHE A 262 -14.90 -11.94 -18.47
CA PHE A 262 -14.05 -11.91 -19.67
C PHE A 262 -13.98 -13.29 -20.34
N PRO A 263 -15.12 -13.87 -20.82
CA PRO A 263 -15.16 -15.24 -21.35
C PRO A 263 -14.24 -15.45 -22.55
N TYR A 264 -13.93 -14.38 -23.30
CA TYR A 264 -12.99 -14.43 -24.43
C TYR A 264 -11.53 -14.70 -24.02
N LYS A 265 -11.16 -14.47 -22.76
CA LYS A 265 -9.82 -14.75 -22.21
C LYS A 265 -9.56 -16.26 -22.00
N LYS A 266 -10.62 -17.10 -22.02
CA LYS A 266 -10.55 -18.56 -21.87
C LYS A 266 -9.75 -19.04 -20.66
N ILE A 267 -9.86 -18.33 -19.52
CA ILE A 267 -9.16 -18.62 -18.26
C ILE A 267 -9.57 -20.01 -17.76
N LYS A 268 -8.57 -20.84 -17.41
CA LYS A 268 -8.78 -22.17 -16.85
C LYS A 268 -8.35 -22.19 -15.40
N ILE A 269 -9.30 -22.33 -14.49
CA ILE A 269 -9.04 -22.40 -13.06
C ILE A 269 -8.44 -23.76 -12.71
N ARG A 270 -7.20 -23.78 -12.25
CA ARG A 270 -6.51 -25.00 -11.82
C ARG A 270 -5.72 -24.67 -10.54
N GLN A 271 -6.06 -25.32 -9.44
CA GLN A 271 -5.34 -25.16 -8.19
C GLN A 271 -4.11 -26.08 -8.14
N ALA A 272 -2.97 -25.49 -7.80
CA ALA A 272 -1.75 -26.25 -7.54
C ALA A 272 -1.79 -26.78 -6.09
N PRO A 273 -1.35 -28.02 -5.85
CA PRO A 273 -1.10 -28.46 -4.48
C PRO A 273 -0.04 -27.56 -3.80
N ASN A 274 -0.26 -27.19 -2.54
CA ASN A 274 0.60 -26.24 -1.82
C ASN A 274 2.08 -26.64 -1.74
N TRP A 275 2.37 -27.95 -1.74
CA TRP A 275 3.74 -28.43 -1.76
C TRP A 275 4.52 -28.00 -3.02
N THR A 276 3.83 -27.82 -4.16
CA THR A 276 4.46 -27.36 -5.40
C THR A 276 4.98 -25.94 -5.26
N LEU A 277 4.23 -25.04 -4.59
CA LEU A 277 4.69 -23.70 -4.31
C LEU A 277 5.88 -23.69 -3.35
N LYS A 278 5.84 -24.54 -2.30
CA LYS A 278 6.97 -24.68 -1.37
C LYS A 278 8.26 -25.13 -2.06
N ILE A 279 8.16 -26.00 -3.06
CA ILE A 279 9.32 -26.40 -3.88
C ILE A 279 9.74 -25.26 -4.81
N ALA A 280 8.80 -24.65 -5.56
CA ALA A 280 9.10 -23.58 -6.50
C ALA A 280 9.74 -22.36 -5.81
N ALA A 281 9.33 -22.04 -4.59
CA ALA A 281 9.89 -20.93 -3.78
C ALA A 281 11.38 -21.12 -3.40
N ARG A 282 11.91 -22.35 -3.50
CA ARG A 282 13.36 -22.59 -3.32
C ARG A 282 14.17 -22.01 -4.48
N PHE A 283 13.59 -22.00 -5.69
CA PHE A 283 14.25 -21.59 -6.93
C PHE A 283 13.80 -20.21 -7.41
N VAL A 284 12.61 -19.75 -7.01
CA VAL A 284 12.00 -18.48 -7.44
C VAL A 284 11.77 -17.61 -6.19
N PRO A 285 12.66 -16.62 -5.93
CA PRO A 285 12.62 -15.80 -4.72
C PRO A 285 11.29 -15.08 -4.49
N GLU A 286 10.63 -14.64 -5.57
CA GLU A 286 9.36 -13.90 -5.52
C GLU A 286 8.21 -14.75 -4.93
N LEU A 287 8.30 -16.07 -5.04
CA LEU A 287 7.29 -16.99 -4.50
C LEU A 287 7.45 -17.22 -2.99
N ARG A 288 8.59 -16.85 -2.41
CA ARG A 288 8.86 -17.05 -0.96
C ARG A 288 7.89 -16.26 -0.10
N ALA A 289 7.53 -15.05 -0.51
CA ALA A 289 6.58 -14.21 0.20
C ALA A 289 5.17 -14.81 0.26
N LEU A 290 4.82 -15.71 -0.66
CA LEU A 290 3.52 -16.37 -0.71
C LEU A 290 3.46 -17.63 0.19
N VAL A 291 4.60 -18.23 0.51
CA VAL A 291 4.64 -19.48 1.31
C VAL A 291 3.98 -19.34 2.68
N PRO A 292 4.24 -18.29 3.48
CA PRO A 292 3.57 -18.09 4.76
C PRO A 292 2.07 -17.78 4.64
N MET A 293 1.60 -17.44 3.44
CA MET A 293 0.19 -17.13 3.17
C MET A 293 -0.61 -18.35 2.71
N LEU A 294 0.05 -19.49 2.47
CA LEU A 294 -0.64 -20.72 2.07
C LEU A 294 -1.58 -21.19 3.16
N ASP A 295 -2.84 -21.45 2.76
CA ASP A 295 -3.90 -21.92 3.67
C ASP A 295 -4.13 -21.05 4.91
N ARG A 296 -3.78 -19.75 4.83
CA ARG A 296 -4.01 -18.79 5.90
C ARG A 296 -5.47 -18.84 6.37
N LYS A 297 -5.68 -18.93 7.69
CA LYS A 297 -7.00 -19.03 8.32
C LYS A 297 -7.34 -17.84 9.21
N TYR A 298 -6.33 -17.10 9.65
CA TYR A 298 -6.57 -15.88 10.42
C TYR A 298 -7.11 -14.76 9.52
N HIS A 299 -7.85 -13.86 10.12
CA HIS A 299 -8.44 -12.70 9.47
C HIS A 299 -8.13 -11.43 10.24
N HIS A 300 -8.14 -10.29 9.57
CA HIS A 300 -8.11 -9.00 10.21
C HIS A 300 -9.51 -8.41 10.28
N THR A 301 -9.75 -7.52 11.27
CA THR A 301 -10.97 -6.72 11.35
C THR A 301 -10.69 -5.27 11.00
N THR A 302 -11.66 -4.59 10.40
CA THR A 302 -11.60 -3.15 10.05
C THR A 302 -12.55 -2.32 10.89
N VAL A 303 -13.11 -2.92 11.93
CA VAL A 303 -14.15 -2.31 12.80
C VAL A 303 -13.70 -0.99 13.42
N ALA A 304 -12.40 -0.83 13.73
CA ALA A 304 -11.89 0.43 14.25
C ALA A 304 -11.97 1.56 13.20
N ALA A 305 -11.57 1.31 11.95
CA ALA A 305 -11.68 2.28 10.86
C ALA A 305 -13.15 2.62 10.55
N GLU A 306 -14.03 1.64 10.59
CA GLU A 306 -15.47 1.83 10.38
C GLU A 306 -16.11 2.70 11.48
N ASN A 307 -15.85 2.35 12.75
CA ASN A 307 -16.45 3.05 13.90
C ASN A 307 -15.87 4.45 14.12
N ASP A 308 -14.56 4.62 14.04
CA ASP A 308 -13.90 5.88 14.35
C ASP A 308 -14.04 6.89 13.20
N LEU A 309 -14.01 6.40 11.96
CA LEU A 309 -13.83 7.24 10.77
C LEU A 309 -15.00 7.14 9.77
N GLY A 310 -15.96 6.25 9.99
CA GLY A 310 -17.05 5.99 9.04
C GLY A 310 -16.55 5.39 7.71
N TRP A 311 -15.37 4.78 7.71
CA TRP A 311 -14.78 4.19 6.52
C TRP A 311 -15.52 2.93 6.07
N THR A 312 -15.53 2.68 4.78
CA THR A 312 -16.16 1.49 4.17
C THR A 312 -15.28 0.92 3.09
N GLN A 313 -15.45 -0.37 2.80
CA GLN A 313 -14.68 -1.10 1.79
C GLN A 313 -15.54 -1.42 0.57
N HIS A 314 -14.97 -1.33 -0.63
CA HIS A 314 -15.52 -1.99 -1.82
C HIS A 314 -15.55 -3.52 -1.62
N LYS A 315 -16.47 -4.19 -2.29
CA LYS A 315 -16.40 -5.66 -2.38
C LYS A 315 -15.12 -6.06 -3.11
N PRO A 316 -14.42 -7.07 -2.64
CA PRO A 316 -13.15 -7.46 -3.25
C PRO A 316 -13.31 -7.93 -4.71
N GLU A 317 -14.48 -8.50 -5.08
CA GLU A 317 -14.80 -8.85 -6.46
C GLU A 317 -14.88 -7.61 -7.37
N ASP A 318 -15.46 -6.51 -6.89
CA ASP A 318 -15.54 -5.26 -7.64
C ASP A 318 -14.15 -4.65 -7.82
N THR A 319 -13.32 -4.69 -6.77
CA THR A 319 -11.94 -4.21 -6.80
C THR A 319 -11.11 -4.91 -7.87
N VAL A 320 -11.12 -6.26 -7.87
CA VAL A 320 -10.33 -7.03 -8.86
C VAL A 320 -10.89 -6.91 -10.27
N LEU A 321 -12.20 -6.77 -10.41
CA LEU A 321 -12.87 -6.56 -11.70
C LEU A 321 -12.52 -5.19 -12.29
N ASP A 322 -12.57 -4.13 -11.50
CA ASP A 322 -12.23 -2.78 -11.94
C ASP A 322 -10.74 -2.66 -12.29
N ALA A 323 -9.88 -3.31 -11.51
CA ALA A 323 -8.45 -3.43 -11.85
C ALA A 323 -8.27 -4.08 -13.23
N ALA A 324 -8.92 -5.22 -13.48
CA ALA A 324 -8.82 -5.94 -14.75
C ALA A 324 -9.34 -5.11 -15.93
N LYS A 325 -10.49 -4.44 -15.77
CA LYS A 325 -11.03 -3.52 -16.79
C LYS A 325 -10.02 -2.43 -17.17
N MET A 326 -9.34 -1.86 -16.17
CA MET A 326 -8.35 -0.81 -16.42
C MET A 326 -7.08 -1.36 -17.06
N LEU A 327 -6.58 -2.53 -16.65
CA LEU A 327 -5.45 -3.21 -17.28
C LEU A 327 -5.72 -3.46 -18.77
N ILE A 328 -6.93 -3.94 -19.12
CA ILE A 328 -7.36 -4.16 -20.50
C ILE A 328 -7.47 -2.83 -21.26
N LYS A 329 -8.12 -1.83 -20.68
CA LYS A 329 -8.30 -0.50 -21.30
C LYS A 329 -6.97 0.15 -21.66
N LEU A 330 -5.95 -0.01 -20.82
CA LEU A 330 -4.61 0.55 -21.04
C LEU A 330 -3.71 -0.38 -21.88
N GLY A 331 -4.22 -1.54 -22.32
CA GLY A 331 -3.48 -2.47 -23.17
C GLY A 331 -2.30 -3.18 -22.49
N VAL A 332 -2.34 -3.26 -21.15
CA VAL A 332 -1.28 -3.91 -20.36
C VAL A 332 -1.41 -5.44 -20.37
N ASP A 333 -2.57 -5.94 -20.73
CA ASP A 333 -2.92 -7.37 -20.77
C ASP A 333 -2.50 -8.11 -22.05
N LYS A 334 -1.68 -7.47 -22.90
CA LYS A 334 -1.17 -8.00 -24.19
C LYS A 334 0.19 -8.65 -24.06
#